data_e08e6de93fc1186d13568a9ce976fff3
#
_entry.id   e08e6de93fc1186d13568a9ce976fff3
#
_cell.length_a   1.000
_cell.length_b   1.000
_cell.length_c   1.000
_cell.angle_alpha   90.00
_cell.angle_beta   90.00
_cell.angle_gamma   90.00
#
_symmetry.space_group_name_H-M   'P 1'
#
loop_
_entity.id
_entity.type
_entity.pdbx_description
1 polymer ?
#
loop_
_entity_poly.entity_id
_entity_poly.type
_entity_poly.pdbx_seq_one_letter_code
_entity_poly.pdbx_strand_id
1 'polypeptide(L)'
;MPVKIEYQEMPHMKPVPMETKSKGFVGGIVLWLTTTRTWEITKDWKFHITHEGNTHPTYYLIPKGFVFDGASVPKPARSWLSPMGCLLSGGLVHDWCYKYESLKLSGKKGATEKKTQKWADELFRDICIDVNGFKLINWIAYLALRGFGWLAWNGHRKRNVQWSD
;
A
#
# COMPACT_ATOMS: atom_id res chain seq x y z
N MET A 1 -17.29 1.42 5.19
CA MET A 1 -17.87 0.17 5.69
C MET A 1 -16.76 -0.59 6.36
N PRO A 2 -16.93 -1.05 7.61
CA PRO A 2 -15.87 -1.84 8.26
C PRO A 2 -15.56 -3.07 7.42
N VAL A 3 -14.28 -3.35 7.26
CA VAL A 3 -13.80 -4.54 6.55
C VAL A 3 -12.90 -5.32 7.48
N LYS A 4 -12.93 -6.64 7.38
CA LYS A 4 -11.96 -7.53 8.01
C LYS A 4 -11.00 -8.00 6.94
N ILE A 5 -9.69 -7.82 7.16
CA ILE A 5 -8.65 -8.38 6.31
C ILE A 5 -8.06 -9.61 7.00
N GLU A 6 -7.92 -10.68 6.25
CA GLU A 6 -7.27 -11.90 6.73
C GLU A 6 -6.28 -12.41 5.69
N TYR A 7 -5.14 -12.91 6.17
CA TYR A 7 -4.05 -13.48 5.36
C TYR A 7 -3.37 -14.61 6.13
N GLN A 8 -2.88 -15.61 5.42
CA GLN A 8 -2.23 -16.77 6.03
C GLN A 8 -0.83 -16.44 6.56
N GLU A 9 -0.12 -15.54 5.88
CA GLU A 9 1.23 -15.11 6.20
C GLU A 9 1.41 -13.62 5.90
N MET A 10 2.32 -12.97 6.62
CA MET A 10 2.71 -11.59 6.32
C MET A 10 3.37 -11.49 4.94
N PRO A 11 3.27 -10.36 4.24
CA PRO A 11 3.92 -10.19 2.95
C PRO A 11 5.44 -10.33 3.08
N HIS A 12 6.02 -11.21 2.27
CA HIS A 12 7.47 -11.37 2.17
C HIS A 12 8.05 -10.27 1.30
N MET A 13 8.97 -9.49 1.85
CA MET A 13 9.55 -8.35 1.16
C MET A 13 11.03 -8.18 1.45
N LYS A 14 11.72 -7.50 0.54
CA LYS A 14 13.12 -7.06 0.71
C LYS A 14 13.22 -5.56 0.46
N PRO A 15 14.14 -4.84 1.14
CA PRO A 15 14.40 -3.46 0.81
C PRO A 15 15.05 -3.37 -0.59
N VAL A 16 14.63 -2.39 -1.37
CA VAL A 16 15.31 -2.06 -2.63
C VAL A 16 16.55 -1.23 -2.29
N PRO A 17 17.75 -1.63 -2.77
CA PRO A 17 18.96 -0.87 -2.51
C PRO A 17 18.85 0.57 -3.05
N MET A 18 19.26 1.54 -2.23
CA MET A 18 19.39 2.92 -2.69
C MET A 18 20.76 3.13 -3.34
N GLU A 19 20.79 3.76 -4.51
CA GLU A 19 22.03 4.10 -5.22
C GLU A 19 22.77 5.29 -4.57
N THR A 20 23.12 5.17 -3.30
CA THR A 20 23.83 6.22 -2.56
C THR A 20 25.31 6.25 -2.86
N LYS A 21 25.91 5.12 -3.29
CA LYS A 21 27.34 4.96 -3.50
C LYS A 21 27.92 5.84 -4.61
N SER A 22 27.13 6.19 -5.62
CA SER A 22 27.57 7.00 -6.76
C SER A 22 27.52 8.52 -6.52
N LYS A 23 26.95 8.98 -5.39
CA LYS A 23 26.62 10.40 -5.16
C LYS A 23 27.58 11.15 -4.23
N GLY A 24 28.68 10.50 -3.79
CA GLY A 24 29.57 11.07 -2.79
C GLY A 24 28.93 11.21 -1.39
N PHE A 25 29.72 11.63 -0.39
CA PHE A 25 29.25 11.65 1.00
C PHE A 25 28.04 12.59 1.23
N VAL A 26 28.15 13.86 0.78
CA VAL A 26 27.07 14.85 0.97
C VAL A 26 25.83 14.49 0.15
N GLY A 27 26.02 14.10 -1.12
CA GLY A 27 24.91 13.67 -1.98
C GLY A 27 24.22 12.41 -1.45
N GLY A 28 24.97 11.49 -0.85
CA GLY A 28 24.45 10.31 -0.17
C GLY A 28 23.58 10.65 1.04
N ILE A 29 24.01 11.61 1.88
CA ILE A 29 23.21 12.08 3.03
C ILE A 29 21.92 12.76 2.57
N VAL A 30 21.99 13.65 1.58
CA VAL A 30 20.80 14.34 1.04
C VAL A 30 19.81 13.31 0.47
N LEU A 31 20.30 12.37 -0.31
CA LEU A 31 19.46 11.30 -0.87
C LEU A 31 18.83 10.45 0.26
N TRP A 32 19.59 10.06 1.27
CA TRP A 32 19.08 9.31 2.41
C TRP A 32 18.00 10.07 3.20
N LEU A 33 18.15 11.40 3.36
CA LEU A 33 17.16 12.24 4.05
C LEU A 33 15.89 12.47 3.21
N THR A 34 16.01 12.55 1.90
CA THR A 34 14.90 12.93 1.00
C THR A 34 14.21 11.75 0.35
N THR A 35 14.91 10.62 0.16
CA THR A 35 14.35 9.45 -0.52
C THR A 35 13.55 8.57 0.43
N THR A 36 12.39 8.14 -0.01
CA THR A 36 11.57 7.15 0.67
C THR A 36 12.16 5.75 0.42
N ARG A 37 12.25 4.93 1.46
CA ARG A 37 12.64 3.53 1.30
C ARG A 37 11.57 2.79 0.52
N THR A 38 11.98 2.12 -0.54
CA THR A 38 11.12 1.25 -1.33
C THR A 38 11.35 -0.21 -0.97
N TRP A 39 10.30 -1.00 -1.08
CA TRP A 39 10.27 -2.41 -0.78
C TRP A 39 9.76 -3.18 -1.99
N GLU A 40 10.30 -4.35 -2.20
CA GLU A 40 9.88 -5.26 -3.26
C GLU A 40 9.28 -6.53 -2.66
N ILE A 41 8.11 -6.94 -3.13
CA ILE A 41 7.46 -8.20 -2.75
C ILE A 41 8.24 -9.36 -3.38
N THR A 42 8.70 -10.29 -2.54
CA THR A 42 9.54 -11.42 -2.97
C THR A 42 8.77 -12.71 -3.24
N LYS A 43 7.52 -12.79 -2.77
CA LYS A 43 6.60 -13.93 -2.96
C LYS A 43 5.20 -13.39 -3.17
N ASP A 44 4.41 -14.03 -4.02
CA ASP A 44 2.99 -13.72 -4.21
C ASP A 44 2.27 -13.66 -2.87
N TRP A 45 1.66 -12.54 -2.55
CA TRP A 45 0.94 -12.36 -1.30
C TRP A 45 -0.57 -12.43 -1.52
N LYS A 46 -1.19 -13.42 -0.87
CA LYS A 46 -2.63 -13.67 -0.94
C LYS A 46 -3.30 -13.22 0.34
N PHE A 47 -4.41 -12.52 0.18
CA PHE A 47 -5.25 -12.06 1.28
C PHE A 47 -6.70 -12.07 0.87
N HIS A 48 -7.60 -12.01 1.83
CA HIS A 48 -9.01 -11.87 1.56
C HIS A 48 -9.64 -10.77 2.40
N ILE A 49 -10.68 -10.19 1.84
CA ILE A 49 -11.45 -9.11 2.45
C ILE A 49 -12.87 -9.59 2.61
N THR A 50 -13.36 -9.49 3.84
CA THR A 50 -14.78 -9.69 4.16
C THR A 50 -15.38 -8.34 4.50
N HIS A 51 -16.37 -7.90 3.73
CA HIS A 51 -17.14 -6.70 4.03
C HIS A 51 -18.22 -7.04 5.06
N GLU A 52 -18.48 -6.11 6.00
CA GLU A 52 -19.55 -6.27 6.96
C GLU A 52 -20.89 -6.50 6.24
N GLY A 53 -21.62 -7.53 6.66
CA GLY A 53 -22.87 -7.97 6.03
C GLY A 53 -22.71 -9.00 4.90
N ASN A 54 -21.47 -9.27 4.45
CA ASN A 54 -21.20 -10.34 3.49
C ASN A 54 -20.76 -11.62 4.20
N THR A 55 -21.31 -12.76 3.79
CA THR A 55 -20.94 -14.09 4.31
C THR A 55 -19.73 -14.69 3.58
N HIS A 56 -19.37 -14.16 2.41
CA HIS A 56 -18.30 -14.71 1.58
C HIS A 56 -17.15 -13.72 1.42
N PRO A 57 -15.92 -14.14 1.74
CA PRO A 57 -14.72 -13.33 1.51
C PRO A 57 -14.39 -13.23 0.02
N THR A 58 -13.82 -12.09 -0.39
CA THR A 58 -13.22 -11.94 -1.71
C THR A 58 -11.71 -12.09 -1.61
N TYR A 59 -11.14 -12.99 -2.41
CA TYR A 59 -9.73 -13.34 -2.38
C TYR A 59 -8.96 -12.51 -3.40
N TYR A 60 -7.88 -11.87 -2.94
CA TYR A 60 -7.01 -11.02 -3.74
C TYR A 60 -5.56 -11.51 -3.72
N LEU A 61 -4.78 -11.02 -4.68
CA LEU A 61 -3.37 -11.34 -4.86
C LEU A 61 -2.59 -10.08 -5.19
N ILE A 62 -1.48 -9.85 -4.50
CA ILE A 62 -0.43 -8.94 -4.93
C ILE A 62 0.76 -9.78 -5.38
N PRO A 63 1.16 -9.69 -6.67
CA PRO A 63 2.20 -10.55 -7.20
C PRO A 63 3.59 -10.18 -6.72
N LYS A 64 4.48 -11.17 -6.73
CA LYS A 64 5.92 -10.99 -6.59
C LYS A 64 6.45 -9.93 -7.57
N GLY A 65 7.46 -9.18 -7.15
CA GLY A 65 8.08 -8.12 -7.96
C GLY A 65 7.40 -6.76 -7.84
N PHE A 66 6.28 -6.66 -7.13
CA PHE A 66 5.67 -5.36 -6.87
C PHE A 66 6.58 -4.53 -5.95
N VAL A 67 6.92 -3.32 -6.43
CA VAL A 67 7.71 -2.35 -5.69
C VAL A 67 6.79 -1.23 -5.19
N PHE A 68 6.87 -0.95 -3.89
CA PHE A 68 6.07 0.06 -3.21
C PHE A 68 6.90 0.85 -2.19
N ASP A 69 6.47 2.03 -1.83
CA ASP A 69 7.21 2.93 -0.92
C ASP A 69 6.68 2.93 0.53
N GLY A 70 5.71 2.08 0.80
CA GLY A 70 5.19 1.87 2.17
C GLY A 70 4.45 3.07 2.72
N ALA A 71 3.58 3.66 1.95
CA ALA A 71 2.86 4.91 2.15
C ALA A 71 3.79 6.13 2.20
N SER A 72 3.63 7.05 1.27
CA SER A 72 4.30 8.37 1.25
C SER A 72 3.81 9.26 2.40
N VAL A 73 3.91 8.73 3.63
CA VAL A 73 3.53 9.43 4.83
C VAL A 73 4.66 10.40 5.18
N PRO A 74 4.37 11.69 5.42
CA PRO A 74 5.37 12.65 5.88
C PRO A 74 6.14 12.11 7.08
N LYS A 75 7.47 12.33 7.11
CA LYS A 75 8.36 11.77 8.14
C LYS A 75 7.87 11.93 9.58
N PRO A 76 7.26 13.07 10.01
CA PRO A 76 6.72 13.19 11.36
C PRO A 76 5.57 12.22 11.66
N ALA A 77 4.74 11.93 10.66
CA ALA A 77 3.59 11.03 10.84
C ALA A 77 3.99 9.54 10.80
N ARG A 78 5.18 9.19 10.24
CA ARG A 78 5.69 7.80 10.22
C ARG A 78 5.97 7.23 11.60
N SER A 79 6.42 8.06 12.54
CA SER A 79 6.68 7.61 13.91
C SER A 79 5.40 7.32 14.70
N TRP A 80 4.28 7.88 14.27
CA TRP A 80 2.97 7.67 14.89
C TRP A 80 2.20 6.51 14.24
N LEU A 81 2.38 6.33 12.93
CA LEU A 81 1.86 5.20 12.18
C LEU A 81 2.94 4.11 12.20
N SER A 82 3.02 3.33 13.28
CA SER A 82 4.04 2.28 13.44
C SER A 82 4.31 1.54 12.12
N PRO A 83 5.58 1.46 11.66
CA PRO A 83 5.93 0.84 10.39
C PRO A 83 5.66 -0.68 10.35
N MET A 84 5.33 -1.28 11.50
CA MET A 84 5.07 -2.71 11.59
C MET A 84 3.58 -2.98 11.77
N GLY A 85 2.93 -3.46 10.74
CA GLY A 85 1.53 -3.91 10.76
C GLY A 85 0.64 -3.12 9.80
N CYS A 86 0.05 -2.01 10.23
CA CYS A 86 -0.88 -1.21 9.45
C CYS A 86 -0.27 -0.67 8.15
N LEU A 87 0.92 -0.04 8.22
CA LEU A 87 1.58 0.50 7.03
C LEU A 87 2.07 -0.60 6.08
N LEU A 88 2.27 -1.80 6.59
CA LEU A 88 2.74 -2.90 5.77
C LEU A 88 1.60 -3.48 4.92
N SER A 89 0.56 -4.03 5.55
CA SER A 89 -0.55 -4.65 4.82
C SER A 89 -1.48 -3.63 4.19
N GLY A 90 -1.89 -2.60 4.94
CA GLY A 90 -2.76 -1.53 4.44
C GLY A 90 -2.08 -0.68 3.38
N GLY A 91 -0.82 -0.26 3.62
CA GLY A 91 -0.02 0.52 2.67
C GLY A 91 0.25 -0.25 1.38
N LEU A 92 0.59 -1.54 1.48
CA LEU A 92 0.84 -2.39 0.32
C LEU A 92 -0.38 -2.47 -0.61
N VAL A 93 -1.57 -2.74 -0.06
CA VAL A 93 -2.82 -2.80 -0.85
C VAL A 93 -3.19 -1.43 -1.41
N HIS A 94 -3.02 -0.38 -0.60
CA HIS A 94 -3.27 1.00 -1.01
C HIS A 94 -2.38 1.41 -2.19
N ASP A 95 -1.05 1.20 -2.09
CA ASP A 95 -0.08 1.56 -3.13
C ASP A 95 -0.33 0.77 -4.42
N TRP A 96 -0.72 -0.52 -4.30
CA TRP A 96 -1.13 -1.30 -5.44
C TRP A 96 -2.34 -0.67 -6.15
N CYS A 97 -3.41 -0.35 -5.40
CA CYS A 97 -4.61 0.27 -5.95
C CYS A 97 -4.32 1.64 -6.58
N TYR A 98 -3.47 2.45 -5.95
CA TYR A 98 -3.05 3.75 -6.49
C TYR A 98 -2.30 3.61 -7.81
N LYS A 99 -1.49 2.56 -7.94
CA LYS A 99 -0.68 2.34 -9.13
C LYS A 99 -1.49 1.79 -10.31
N TYR A 100 -2.38 0.82 -10.04
CA TYR A 100 -3.03 0.04 -11.09
C TYR A 100 -4.56 0.19 -11.16
N GLU A 101 -5.18 0.94 -10.29
CA GLU A 101 -6.64 1.17 -10.26
C GLU A 101 -7.49 -0.11 -10.12
N SER A 102 -6.87 -1.18 -9.66
CA SER A 102 -7.49 -2.50 -9.61
C SER A 102 -6.81 -3.38 -8.55
N LEU A 103 -7.49 -4.48 -8.18
CA LEU A 103 -6.90 -5.59 -7.43
C LEU A 103 -7.02 -6.88 -8.26
N LYS A 104 -5.95 -7.69 -8.25
CA LYS A 104 -5.98 -9.01 -8.87
C LYS A 104 -6.80 -9.98 -8.01
N LEU A 105 -7.70 -10.72 -8.64
CA LEU A 105 -8.47 -11.78 -7.99
C LEU A 105 -7.62 -13.05 -7.88
N SER A 106 -7.51 -13.58 -6.67
CA SER A 106 -6.79 -14.85 -6.45
C SER A 106 -7.59 -16.01 -7.04
N GLY A 107 -6.88 -16.94 -7.70
CA GLY A 107 -7.50 -18.13 -8.32
C GLY A 107 -8.11 -17.92 -9.71
N LYS A 108 -8.10 -16.69 -10.24
CA LYS A 108 -8.57 -16.38 -11.59
C LYS A 108 -7.46 -15.68 -12.36
N LYS A 109 -6.76 -16.42 -13.22
CA LYS A 109 -5.63 -15.88 -14.01
C LYS A 109 -6.05 -14.63 -14.82
N GLY A 110 -5.33 -13.53 -14.61
CA GLY A 110 -5.56 -12.27 -15.32
C GLY A 110 -6.82 -11.49 -14.90
N ALA A 111 -7.65 -12.03 -14.01
CA ALA A 111 -8.85 -11.32 -13.58
C ALA A 111 -8.49 -10.23 -12.56
N THR A 112 -8.97 -9.03 -12.83
CA THR A 112 -8.80 -7.85 -11.95
C THR A 112 -10.16 -7.23 -11.66
N GLU A 113 -10.28 -6.63 -10.49
CA GLU A 113 -11.43 -5.85 -10.09
C GLU A 113 -11.04 -4.38 -9.99
N LYS A 114 -11.70 -3.53 -10.78
CA LYS A 114 -11.43 -2.09 -10.78
C LYS A 114 -11.77 -1.47 -9.42
N LYS A 115 -10.89 -0.62 -8.90
CA LYS A 115 -11.05 0.08 -7.62
C LYS A 115 -10.90 1.58 -7.81
N THR A 116 -11.67 2.35 -7.05
CA THR A 116 -11.57 3.81 -7.03
C THR A 116 -10.54 4.27 -5.99
N GLN A 117 -10.03 5.48 -6.13
CA GLN A 117 -9.19 6.11 -5.13
C GLN A 117 -9.87 6.12 -3.74
N LYS A 118 -11.14 6.54 -3.70
CA LYS A 118 -11.91 6.59 -2.45
C LYS A 118 -11.96 5.21 -1.78
N TRP A 119 -12.21 4.16 -2.53
CA TRP A 119 -12.25 2.80 -2.02
C TRP A 119 -10.88 2.36 -1.44
N ALA A 120 -9.78 2.70 -2.13
CA ALA A 120 -8.43 2.38 -1.66
C ALA A 120 -8.10 3.10 -0.34
N ASP A 121 -8.47 4.38 -0.21
CA ASP A 121 -8.27 5.17 1.00
C ASP A 121 -9.13 4.66 2.18
N GLU A 122 -10.38 4.29 1.92
CA GLU A 122 -11.27 3.68 2.91
C GLU A 122 -10.74 2.33 3.38
N LEU A 123 -10.30 1.49 2.45
CA LEU A 123 -9.73 0.19 2.78
C LEU A 123 -8.45 0.33 3.61
N PHE A 124 -7.55 1.26 3.25
CA PHE A 124 -6.36 1.56 4.04
C PHE A 124 -6.73 1.89 5.50
N ARG A 125 -7.67 2.82 5.71
CA ARG A 125 -8.16 3.19 7.05
C ARG A 125 -8.68 1.97 7.81
N ASP A 126 -9.52 1.18 7.16
CA ASP A 126 -10.21 0.07 7.81
C ASP A 126 -9.24 -1.06 8.17
N ILE A 127 -8.28 -1.38 7.28
CA ILE A 127 -7.17 -2.30 7.59
C ILE A 127 -6.36 -1.79 8.77
N CYS A 128 -6.05 -0.50 8.79
CA CYS A 128 -5.26 0.09 9.87
C CYS A 128 -6.01 0.07 11.20
N ILE A 129 -7.32 0.29 11.20
CA ILE A 129 -8.15 0.17 12.42
C ILE A 129 -8.20 -1.29 12.89
N ASP A 130 -8.34 -2.24 11.99
CA ASP A 130 -8.37 -3.67 12.32
C ASP A 130 -7.03 -4.14 12.94
N VAL A 131 -5.92 -3.67 12.40
CA VAL A 131 -4.56 -4.05 12.86
C VAL A 131 -4.16 -3.37 14.18
N ASN A 132 -4.42 -2.08 14.36
CA ASN A 132 -3.89 -1.31 15.50
C ASN A 132 -4.95 -0.76 16.47
N GLY A 133 -6.23 -0.78 16.12
CA GLY A 133 -7.33 -0.30 16.96
C GLY A 133 -7.44 1.23 17.10
N PHE A 134 -6.49 2.03 16.60
CA PHE A 134 -6.45 3.50 16.79
C PHE A 134 -7.34 4.25 15.80
N LYS A 135 -8.64 4.31 16.06
CA LYS A 135 -9.62 4.95 15.18
C LYS A 135 -9.26 6.38 14.82
N LEU A 136 -8.96 7.24 15.81
CA LEU A 136 -8.71 8.67 15.57
C LEU A 136 -7.52 8.90 14.61
N ILE A 137 -6.39 8.25 14.86
CA ILE A 137 -5.17 8.41 14.04
C ILE A 137 -5.42 7.93 12.61
N ASN A 138 -6.10 6.79 12.45
CA ASN A 138 -6.40 6.22 11.15
C ASN A 138 -7.41 7.06 10.37
N TRP A 139 -8.34 7.73 11.05
CA TRP A 139 -9.23 8.72 10.42
C TRP A 139 -8.48 9.97 9.98
N ILE A 140 -7.52 10.48 10.77
CA ILE A 140 -6.67 11.61 10.36
C ILE A 140 -5.84 11.23 9.12
N ALA A 141 -5.24 10.04 9.10
CA ALA A 141 -4.51 9.54 7.93
C ALA A 141 -5.41 9.43 6.70
N TYR A 142 -6.62 8.88 6.85
CA TYR A 142 -7.62 8.83 5.78
C TYR A 142 -7.96 10.21 5.23
N LEU A 143 -8.23 11.19 6.09
CA LEU A 143 -8.54 12.56 5.66
C LEU A 143 -7.38 13.21 4.90
N ALA A 144 -6.13 12.95 5.34
CA ALA A 144 -4.95 13.40 4.62
C ALA A 144 -4.83 12.77 3.22
N LEU A 145 -5.10 11.46 3.10
CA LEU A 145 -5.16 10.78 1.80
C LEU A 145 -6.27 11.35 0.91
N ARG A 146 -7.46 11.62 1.46
CA ARG A 146 -8.55 12.24 0.70
C ARG A 146 -8.22 13.66 0.23
N GLY A 147 -7.49 14.44 1.04
CA GLY A 147 -7.11 15.81 0.71
C GLY A 147 -5.98 15.91 -0.32
N PHE A 148 -5.00 15.02 -0.26
CA PHE A 148 -3.76 15.13 -1.05
C PHE A 148 -3.49 13.94 -1.96
N GLY A 149 -4.10 12.78 -1.72
CA GLY A 149 -3.84 11.54 -2.46
C GLY A 149 -4.16 11.61 -3.95
N TRP A 150 -5.06 12.52 -4.36
CA TRP A 150 -5.39 12.73 -5.76
C TRP A 150 -4.18 13.14 -6.61
N LEU A 151 -3.17 13.79 -6.03
CA LEU A 151 -1.92 14.14 -6.72
C LEU A 151 -1.17 12.88 -7.17
N ALA A 152 -1.00 11.94 -6.26
CA ALA A 152 -0.33 10.65 -6.54
C ALA A 152 -1.19 9.80 -7.48
N TRP A 153 -2.49 9.69 -7.21
CA TRP A 153 -3.43 8.94 -8.05
C TRP A 153 -3.40 9.40 -9.50
N ASN A 154 -3.57 10.71 -9.74
CA ASN A 154 -3.53 11.28 -11.08
C ASN A 154 -2.13 11.21 -11.71
N GLY A 155 -1.08 11.31 -10.91
CA GLY A 155 0.30 11.13 -11.36
C GLY A 155 0.54 9.73 -11.95
N HIS A 156 -0.02 8.68 -11.35
CA HIS A 156 0.05 7.32 -11.90
C HIS A 156 -0.77 7.17 -13.19
N ARG A 157 -1.96 7.80 -13.27
CA ARG A 157 -2.79 7.81 -14.51
C ARG A 157 -2.07 8.47 -15.67
N LYS A 158 -1.44 9.62 -15.45
CA LYS A 158 -0.66 10.32 -16.50
C LYS A 158 0.50 9.47 -17.03
N ARG A 159 1.13 8.64 -16.18
CA ARG A 159 2.23 7.76 -16.57
C ARG A 159 1.76 6.46 -17.23
N ASN A 160 0.46 6.18 -17.26
CA ASN A 160 -0.15 4.97 -17.81
C ASN A 160 0.55 3.67 -17.33
N VAL A 161 0.81 3.60 -16.04
CA VAL A 161 1.51 2.45 -15.44
C VAL A 161 0.61 1.22 -15.49
N GLN A 162 1.06 0.18 -16.19
CA GLN A 162 0.39 -1.10 -16.26
C GLN A 162 1.26 -2.18 -15.63
N TRP A 163 0.63 -3.16 -15.00
CA TRP A 163 1.32 -4.35 -14.54
C TRP A 163 1.47 -5.33 -15.71
N SER A 164 2.69 -5.77 -15.98
CA SER A 164 2.97 -6.89 -16.89
C SER A 164 3.23 -8.14 -16.06
N ASP A 165 2.46 -9.20 -16.33
CA ASP A 165 2.65 -10.53 -15.72
C ASP A 165 3.93 -11.20 -16.23
#